data_6171657ca8bc50f4f2fdc07d1ea5d352
#
_entry.id   6171657ca8bc50f4f2fdc07d1ea5d352
#
_cell.length_a   1.000
_cell.length_b   1.000
_cell.length_c   1.000
_cell.angle_alpha   90.00
_cell.angle_beta   90.00
_cell.angle_gamma   90.00
#
_symmetry.space_group_name_H-M   'P 1'
#
loop_
_entity.id
_entity.type
_entity.pdbx_description
1 polymer ?
#
loop_
_entity_poly.entity_id
_entity_poly.type
_entity_poly.pdbx_seq_one_letter_code
_entity_poly.pdbx_strand_id
1 'polypeptide(L)'
;MLNIDDEEPAPQEAPTDVTVPMDKLAKVYRKMQSRIQELTAQYESEVEDIKRQQDVVKIALKDQMLKLGVSSVRTDQGTVVLSTKTRYNTQDWDSFKEFIKEHDALDLLEKRIAQTNMATFLAENPSLVPAGLNSLTEYAISVRKPTK
;
A
#
# COMPACT_ATOMS: atom_id res chain seq x y z
N MET A 1 -37.86 46.34 25.80
CA MET A 1 -37.31 46.54 24.44
C MET A 1 -35.84 46.18 24.50
N LEU A 2 -35.54 44.97 24.12
CA LEU A 2 -34.18 44.47 23.98
C LEU A 2 -33.87 44.37 22.50
N ASN A 3 -33.10 45.32 22.01
CA ASN A 3 -32.47 45.22 20.73
C ASN A 3 -31.25 44.34 20.90
N ILE A 4 -31.37 43.09 20.48
CA ILE A 4 -30.25 42.21 20.30
C ILE A 4 -29.84 42.40 18.83
N ASP A 5 -28.86 43.25 18.65
CA ASP A 5 -28.11 43.26 17.41
C ASP A 5 -27.28 41.99 17.39
N ASP A 6 -27.87 40.92 16.88
CA ASP A 6 -27.13 39.74 16.43
C ASP A 6 -26.34 40.11 15.17
N GLU A 7 -25.24 40.77 15.38
CA GLU A 7 -24.22 40.89 14.34
C GLU A 7 -23.51 39.53 14.27
N GLU A 8 -23.99 38.70 13.35
CA GLU A 8 -23.32 37.48 12.96
C GLU A 8 -21.92 37.86 12.46
N PRO A 9 -20.84 37.35 13.07
CA PRO A 9 -19.49 37.67 12.55
C PRO A 9 -19.38 37.19 11.11
N ALA A 10 -19.12 38.12 10.23
CA ALA A 10 -18.84 37.80 8.81
C ALA A 10 -17.80 36.68 8.72
N PRO A 11 -17.98 35.69 7.83
CA PRO A 11 -16.99 34.64 7.65
C PRO A 11 -15.65 35.29 7.35
N GLN A 12 -14.68 35.07 8.23
CA GLN A 12 -13.32 35.47 7.98
C GLN A 12 -12.86 34.70 6.75
N GLU A 13 -12.77 35.39 5.63
CA GLU A 13 -12.11 34.88 4.45
C GLU A 13 -10.68 34.53 4.86
N ALA A 14 -10.32 33.24 4.76
CA ALA A 14 -8.95 32.82 4.91
C ALA A 14 -8.07 33.68 4.00
N PRO A 15 -6.91 34.16 4.46
CA PRO A 15 -6.06 35.00 3.64
C PRO A 15 -5.68 34.26 2.37
N THR A 16 -6.27 34.66 1.26
CA THR A 16 -6.06 34.10 -0.08
C THR A 16 -4.75 34.57 -0.72
N ASP A 17 -3.93 35.27 0.04
CA ASP A 17 -2.67 35.76 -0.45
C ASP A 17 -1.52 34.83 -0.07
N VAL A 18 -1.52 33.62 -0.64
CA VAL A 18 -0.36 32.73 -0.58
C VAL A 18 0.63 33.19 -1.64
N THR A 19 1.36 34.24 -1.34
CA THR A 19 2.39 34.85 -2.19
C THR A 19 3.73 34.14 -2.13
N VAL A 20 3.78 32.88 -1.69
CA VAL A 20 5.02 32.11 -1.72
C VAL A 20 5.28 31.65 -3.17
N PRO A 21 6.40 32.05 -3.77
CA PRO A 21 6.75 31.66 -5.14
C PRO A 21 6.77 30.14 -5.30
N MET A 22 6.30 29.66 -6.43
CA MET A 22 6.18 28.22 -6.71
C MET A 22 7.54 27.51 -6.67
N ASP A 23 8.63 28.17 -7.06
CA ASP A 23 9.98 27.64 -6.99
C ASP A 23 10.44 27.37 -5.55
N LYS A 24 10.06 28.24 -4.61
CA LYS A 24 10.33 28.02 -3.17
C LYS A 24 9.53 26.84 -2.64
N LEU A 25 8.27 26.73 -2.99
CA LEU A 25 7.43 25.58 -2.60
C LEU A 25 7.99 24.27 -3.16
N ALA A 26 8.39 24.25 -4.43
CA ALA A 26 9.02 23.10 -5.06
C ALA A 26 10.34 22.73 -4.37
N LYS A 27 11.17 23.71 -4.02
CA LYS A 27 12.42 23.48 -3.29
C LYS A 27 12.19 22.86 -1.93
N VAL A 28 11.25 23.38 -1.15
CA VAL A 28 10.89 22.84 0.17
C VAL A 28 10.33 21.44 0.06
N TYR A 29 9.42 21.20 -0.88
CA TYR A 29 8.86 19.88 -1.13
C TYR A 29 9.96 18.85 -1.45
N ARG A 30 10.88 19.18 -2.35
CA ARG A 30 11.99 18.29 -2.71
C ARG A 30 12.93 18.01 -1.53
N LYS A 31 13.21 19.01 -0.69
CA LYS A 31 13.99 18.81 0.53
C LYS A 31 13.32 17.83 1.49
N MET A 32 12.01 18.00 1.69
CA MET A 32 11.23 17.07 2.51
C MET A 32 11.21 15.66 1.91
N GLN A 33 11.01 15.54 0.60
CA GLN A 33 11.03 14.26 -0.10
C GLN A 33 12.38 13.54 0.03
N SER A 34 13.51 14.26 -0.13
CA SER A 34 14.85 13.70 0.10
C SER A 34 15.03 13.24 1.54
N ARG A 35 14.54 14.01 2.50
CA ARG A 35 14.63 13.63 3.91
C ARG A 35 13.80 12.38 4.23
N ILE A 36 12.60 12.27 3.67
CA ILE A 36 11.79 11.06 3.80
C ILE A 36 12.52 9.86 3.21
N GLN A 37 13.12 9.99 2.03
CA GLN A 37 13.87 8.90 1.39
C GLN A 37 15.06 8.46 2.25
N GLU A 38 15.84 9.38 2.81
CA GLU A 38 16.96 9.07 3.70
C GLU A 38 16.51 8.31 4.94
N LEU A 39 15.47 8.82 5.63
CA LEU A 39 14.94 8.19 6.84
C LEU A 39 14.36 6.81 6.55
N THR A 40 13.64 6.66 5.44
CA THR A 40 13.06 5.38 5.01
C THR A 40 14.18 4.37 4.72
N ALA A 41 15.20 4.76 3.96
CA ALA A 41 16.33 3.88 3.65
C ALA A 41 17.08 3.44 4.91
N GLN A 42 17.32 4.36 5.84
CA GLN A 42 17.95 4.05 7.12
C GLN A 42 17.11 3.07 7.93
N TYR A 43 15.82 3.36 8.07
CA TYR A 43 14.88 2.51 8.79
C TYR A 43 14.78 1.10 8.16
N GLU A 44 14.64 1.02 6.84
CA GLU A 44 14.58 -0.25 6.12
C GLU A 44 15.86 -1.08 6.30
N SER A 45 17.03 -0.42 6.28
CA SER A 45 18.33 -1.09 6.51
C SER A 45 18.42 -1.69 7.91
N GLU A 46 18.05 -0.92 8.94
CA GLU A 46 18.07 -1.39 10.33
C GLU A 46 17.09 -2.55 10.55
N VAL A 47 15.89 -2.42 10.00
CA VAL A 47 14.85 -3.49 10.09
C VAL A 47 15.31 -4.75 9.37
N GLU A 48 15.94 -4.62 8.20
CA GLU A 48 16.43 -5.76 7.43
C GLU A 48 17.55 -6.52 8.17
N ASP A 49 18.43 -5.81 8.86
CA ASP A 49 19.47 -6.43 9.67
C ASP A 49 18.87 -7.24 10.84
N ILE A 50 17.88 -6.68 11.53
CA ILE A 50 17.18 -7.38 12.60
C ILE A 50 16.41 -8.59 12.06
N LYS A 51 15.75 -8.47 10.94
CA LYS A 51 15.04 -9.59 10.29
C LYS A 51 15.97 -10.73 9.94
N ARG A 52 17.16 -10.44 9.40
CA ARG A 52 18.18 -11.47 9.12
C ARG A 52 18.61 -12.21 10.38
N GLN A 53 18.83 -11.50 11.47
CA GLN A 53 19.14 -12.12 12.77
C GLN A 53 17.97 -12.97 13.28
N GLN A 54 16.75 -12.47 13.16
CA GLN A 54 15.54 -13.18 13.55
C GLN A 54 15.34 -14.46 12.71
N ASP A 55 15.65 -14.43 11.42
CA ASP A 55 15.55 -15.59 10.55
C ASP A 55 16.54 -16.71 10.95
N VAL A 56 17.75 -16.35 11.37
CA VAL A 56 18.70 -17.32 11.92
C VAL A 56 18.14 -18.00 13.16
N VAL A 57 17.54 -17.25 14.06
CA VAL A 57 16.90 -17.78 15.28
C VAL A 57 15.70 -18.66 14.93
N LYS A 58 14.87 -18.25 13.96
CA LYS A 58 13.72 -19.07 13.49
C LYS A 58 14.16 -20.42 12.93
N ILE A 59 15.23 -20.44 12.15
CA ILE A 59 15.79 -21.69 11.60
C ILE A 59 16.27 -22.60 12.74
N ALA A 60 16.99 -22.05 13.71
CA ALA A 60 17.45 -22.82 14.86
C ALA A 60 16.29 -23.40 15.68
N LEU A 61 15.25 -22.62 15.94
CA LEU A 61 14.05 -23.08 16.65
C LEU A 61 13.33 -24.18 15.86
N LYS A 62 13.15 -23.98 14.55
CA LYS A 62 12.53 -24.98 13.67
C LYS A 62 13.30 -26.31 13.73
N ASP A 63 14.61 -26.27 13.58
CA ASP A 63 15.45 -27.47 13.59
C ASP A 63 15.38 -28.23 14.94
N GLN A 64 15.37 -27.48 16.05
CA GLN A 64 15.21 -28.09 17.37
C GLN A 64 13.82 -28.74 17.52
N MET A 65 12.77 -28.09 17.10
CA MET A 65 11.40 -28.63 17.19
C MET A 65 11.22 -29.86 16.32
N LEU A 66 11.81 -29.89 15.12
CA LEU A 66 11.80 -31.07 14.26
C LEU A 66 12.55 -32.24 14.87
N LYS A 67 13.71 -32.00 15.50
CA LYS A 67 14.46 -33.03 16.21
C LYS A 67 13.69 -33.58 17.40
N LEU A 68 12.98 -32.74 18.14
CA LEU A 68 12.17 -33.14 19.28
C LEU A 68 10.85 -33.80 18.87
N GLY A 69 10.43 -33.66 17.61
CA GLY A 69 9.16 -34.18 17.10
C GLY A 69 7.93 -33.52 17.72
N VAL A 70 8.04 -32.25 18.12
CA VAL A 70 6.94 -31.49 18.76
C VAL A 70 6.52 -30.33 17.91
N SER A 71 5.25 -29.95 18.01
CA SER A 71 4.68 -28.80 17.27
C SER A 71 4.51 -27.56 18.15
N SER A 72 4.67 -27.67 19.45
CA SER A 72 4.55 -26.57 20.40
C SER A 72 5.42 -26.81 21.62
N VAL A 73 6.15 -25.79 22.04
CA VAL A 73 6.97 -25.79 23.26
C VAL A 73 6.70 -24.52 24.04
N ARG A 74 6.31 -24.66 25.29
CA ARG A 74 6.15 -23.54 26.21
C ARG A 74 7.48 -23.24 26.90
N THR A 75 7.86 -21.94 26.88
CA THR A 75 9.04 -21.44 27.61
C THR A 75 8.63 -20.27 28.50
N ASP A 76 9.52 -19.85 29.40
CA ASP A 76 9.28 -18.64 30.21
C ASP A 76 9.23 -17.37 29.39
N GLN A 77 9.77 -17.38 28.18
CA GLN A 77 9.80 -16.22 27.25
C GLN A 77 8.66 -16.26 26.22
N GLY A 78 7.88 -17.32 26.20
CA GLY A 78 6.75 -17.46 25.28
C GLY A 78 6.58 -18.88 24.78
N THR A 79 5.56 -19.11 23.98
CA THR A 79 5.27 -20.40 23.36
C THR A 79 5.79 -20.41 21.93
N VAL A 80 6.64 -21.38 21.64
CA VAL A 80 7.14 -21.62 20.27
C VAL A 80 6.23 -22.63 19.59
N VAL A 81 5.68 -22.26 18.44
CA VAL A 81 4.75 -23.09 17.66
C VAL A 81 5.36 -23.35 16.28
N LEU A 82 5.48 -24.62 15.91
CA LEU A 82 5.83 -25.05 14.56
C LEU A 82 4.54 -25.30 13.77
N SER A 83 4.33 -24.50 12.74
CA SER A 83 3.17 -24.63 11.84
C SER A 83 3.62 -24.70 10.39
N THR A 84 2.81 -25.34 9.56
CA THR A 84 3.01 -25.35 8.10
C THR A 84 2.19 -24.24 7.47
N LYS A 85 2.79 -23.54 6.51
CA LYS A 85 2.09 -22.56 5.68
C LYS A 85 2.15 -23.01 4.23
N THR A 86 1.00 -23.13 3.61
CA THR A 86 0.89 -23.44 2.19
C THR A 86 0.59 -22.18 1.41
N ARG A 87 1.33 -21.96 0.34
CA ARG A 87 1.09 -20.87 -0.63
C ARG A 87 0.81 -21.48 -1.98
N TYR A 88 -0.16 -20.91 -2.65
CA TYR A 88 -0.56 -21.33 -3.99
C TYR A 88 -0.06 -20.31 -5.01
N ASN A 89 0.56 -20.80 -6.06
CA ASN A 89 0.96 -20.01 -7.21
C ASN A 89 0.77 -20.82 -8.49
N THR A 90 0.84 -20.17 -9.62
CA THR A 90 0.83 -20.84 -10.92
C THR A 90 2.03 -20.41 -11.75
N GLN A 91 2.58 -21.35 -12.52
CA GLN A 91 3.60 -21.10 -13.54
C GLN A 91 2.97 -21.05 -14.95
N ASP A 92 1.71 -21.42 -15.07
CA ASP A 92 0.94 -21.43 -16.33
C ASP A 92 -0.41 -20.72 -16.11
N TRP A 93 -0.40 -19.43 -16.32
CA TRP A 93 -1.60 -18.60 -16.19
C TRP A 93 -2.68 -18.92 -17.22
N ASP A 94 -2.31 -19.35 -18.40
CA ASP A 94 -3.28 -19.63 -19.46
C ASP A 94 -4.12 -20.87 -19.11
N SER A 95 -3.47 -21.96 -18.71
CA SER A 95 -4.16 -23.14 -18.21
C SER A 95 -4.98 -22.87 -16.97
N PHE A 96 -4.47 -22.02 -16.07
CA PHE A 96 -5.19 -21.66 -14.84
C PHE A 96 -6.45 -20.83 -15.13
N LYS A 97 -6.39 -19.90 -16.07
CA LYS A 97 -7.55 -19.13 -16.54
C LYS A 97 -8.59 -19.99 -17.20
N GLU A 98 -8.19 -20.96 -18.01
CA GLU A 98 -9.12 -21.93 -18.62
C GLU A 98 -9.83 -22.75 -17.55
N PHE A 99 -9.10 -23.24 -16.55
CA PHE A 99 -9.68 -23.95 -15.42
C PHE A 99 -10.75 -23.10 -14.70
N ILE A 100 -10.44 -21.83 -14.42
CA ILE A 100 -11.38 -20.90 -13.79
C ILE A 100 -12.65 -20.73 -14.63
N LYS A 101 -12.52 -20.61 -15.94
CA LYS A 101 -13.65 -20.47 -16.86
C LYS A 101 -14.52 -21.74 -16.90
N GLU A 102 -13.88 -22.90 -17.02
CA GLU A 102 -14.57 -24.19 -17.09
C GLU A 102 -15.38 -24.50 -15.82
N HIS A 103 -14.85 -24.09 -14.66
CA HIS A 103 -15.45 -24.39 -13.35
C HIS A 103 -16.22 -23.19 -12.74
N ASP A 104 -16.33 -22.07 -13.47
CA ASP A 104 -16.92 -20.82 -12.97
C ASP A 104 -16.37 -20.40 -11.60
N ALA A 105 -15.04 -20.51 -11.45
CA ALA A 105 -14.34 -20.42 -10.18
C ALA A 105 -13.56 -19.09 -10.02
N LEU A 106 -14.19 -17.94 -10.35
CA LEU A 106 -13.59 -16.62 -10.22
C LEU A 106 -13.13 -16.29 -8.79
N ASP A 107 -13.73 -16.92 -7.78
CA ASP A 107 -13.37 -16.73 -6.37
C ASP A 107 -11.98 -17.28 -6.01
N LEU A 108 -11.34 -18.04 -6.91
CA LEU A 108 -9.95 -18.44 -6.77
C LEU A 108 -8.95 -17.30 -7.00
N LEU A 109 -9.42 -16.18 -7.55
CA LEU A 109 -8.65 -14.97 -7.77
C LEU A 109 -9.01 -13.90 -6.75
N GLU A 110 -8.04 -13.05 -6.43
CA GLU A 110 -8.29 -11.88 -5.59
C GLU A 110 -9.19 -10.87 -6.31
N LYS A 111 -10.10 -10.25 -5.57
CA LYS A 111 -11.00 -9.20 -6.07
C LYS A 111 -10.26 -7.86 -6.17
N ARG A 112 -9.41 -7.75 -7.18
CA ARG A 112 -8.66 -6.54 -7.46
C ARG A 112 -8.76 -6.17 -8.93
N ILE A 113 -9.11 -4.91 -9.21
CA ILE A 113 -9.17 -4.39 -10.57
C ILE A 113 -7.74 -4.04 -11.03
N ALA A 114 -7.34 -4.56 -12.19
CA ALA A 114 -6.11 -4.16 -12.84
C ALA A 114 -6.30 -2.76 -13.44
N GLN A 115 -5.75 -1.74 -12.81
CA GLN A 115 -6.02 -0.32 -13.15
C GLN A 115 -5.64 0.02 -14.58
N THR A 116 -4.46 -0.37 -15.02
CA THR A 116 -4.00 -0.12 -16.40
C THR A 116 -4.86 -0.84 -17.43
N ASN A 117 -5.18 -2.11 -17.21
CA ASN A 117 -6.00 -2.88 -18.12
C ASN A 117 -7.43 -2.34 -18.18
N MET A 118 -7.98 -1.89 -17.05
CA MET A 118 -9.30 -1.25 -17.02
C MET A 118 -9.30 0.05 -17.80
N ALA A 119 -8.30 0.90 -17.62
CA ALA A 119 -8.18 2.15 -18.36
C ALA A 119 -8.10 1.91 -19.87
N THR A 120 -7.31 0.93 -20.32
CA THR A 120 -7.21 0.53 -21.73
C THR A 120 -8.54 0.01 -22.26
N PHE A 121 -9.21 -0.86 -21.52
CA PHE A 121 -10.52 -1.40 -21.90
C PHE A 121 -11.56 -0.30 -22.12
N LEU A 122 -11.64 0.66 -21.19
CA LEU A 122 -12.58 1.78 -21.29
C LEU A 122 -12.26 2.70 -22.46
N ALA A 123 -10.96 2.91 -22.75
CA ALA A 123 -10.55 3.74 -23.90
C ALA A 123 -10.87 3.06 -25.25
N GLU A 124 -10.72 1.75 -25.34
CA GLU A 124 -11.03 0.96 -26.54
C GLU A 124 -12.53 0.71 -26.72
N ASN A 125 -13.29 0.72 -25.63
CA ASN A 125 -14.73 0.44 -25.63
C ASN A 125 -15.50 1.54 -24.89
N PRO A 126 -15.58 2.78 -25.43
CA PRO A 126 -16.19 3.89 -24.70
C PRO A 126 -17.68 3.73 -24.39
N SER A 127 -18.38 2.86 -25.11
CA SER A 127 -19.78 2.56 -24.89
C SER A 127 -20.04 1.41 -23.89
N LEU A 128 -19.00 0.71 -23.48
CA LEU A 128 -19.09 -0.43 -22.56
C LEU A 128 -18.53 -0.05 -21.19
N VAL A 129 -19.40 0.35 -20.28
CA VAL A 129 -19.02 0.57 -18.88
C VAL A 129 -19.41 -0.66 -18.08
N PRO A 130 -18.44 -1.36 -17.44
CA PRO A 130 -18.75 -2.53 -16.63
C PRO A 130 -19.72 -2.19 -15.49
N ALA A 131 -20.76 -2.99 -15.33
CA ALA A 131 -21.69 -2.83 -14.21
C ALA A 131 -20.96 -2.99 -12.88
N GLY A 132 -21.25 -2.12 -11.93
CA GLY A 132 -20.58 -2.10 -10.62
C GLY A 132 -19.22 -1.42 -10.59
N LEU A 133 -18.72 -0.92 -11.72
CA LEU A 133 -17.50 -0.12 -11.76
C LEU A 133 -17.76 1.28 -11.19
N ASN A 134 -16.90 1.71 -10.28
CA ASN A 134 -16.82 3.09 -9.81
C ASN A 134 -15.45 3.67 -10.17
N SER A 135 -15.42 4.92 -10.56
CA SER A 135 -14.17 5.63 -10.88
C SER A 135 -14.05 6.92 -10.06
N LEU A 136 -12.86 7.16 -9.55
CA LEU A 136 -12.51 8.39 -8.85
C LEU A 136 -11.31 9.01 -9.57
N THR A 137 -11.44 10.27 -9.92
CA THR A 137 -10.35 11.04 -10.53
C THR A 137 -9.95 12.16 -9.59
N GLU A 138 -8.67 12.21 -9.25
CA GLU A 138 -8.11 13.21 -8.35
C GLU A 138 -6.97 13.96 -9.01
N TYR A 139 -6.76 15.20 -8.61
CA TYR A 139 -5.57 15.95 -8.97
C TYR A 139 -4.39 15.48 -8.14
N ALA A 140 -3.26 15.24 -8.77
CA ALA A 140 -2.02 14.85 -8.11
C ALA A 140 -0.90 15.82 -8.46
N ILE A 141 -0.09 16.17 -7.48
CA ILE A 141 1.08 17.02 -7.67
C ILE A 141 2.34 16.16 -7.59
N SER A 142 3.21 16.33 -8.57
CA SER A 142 4.54 15.74 -8.55
C SER A 142 5.59 16.81 -8.79
N VAL A 143 6.69 16.75 -8.07
CA VAL A 143 7.84 17.64 -8.27
C VAL A 143 9.01 16.80 -8.77
N ARG A 144 9.41 17.04 -10.01
CA ARG A 144 10.51 16.33 -10.67
C ARG A 144 11.80 17.13 -10.59
N LYS A 145 12.94 16.46 -10.70
CA LYS A 145 14.23 17.12 -10.83
C LYS A 145 14.26 17.98 -12.11
N PRO A 146 14.93 19.15 -12.09
CA PRO A 146 15.11 19.93 -13.31
C PRO A 146 15.79 19.09 -14.38
N THR A 147 15.28 19.15 -15.58
CA THR A 147 15.96 18.64 -16.78
C THR A 147 17.07 19.61 -17.18
N LYS A 148 18.26 19.09 -17.39
CA LYS A 148 19.37 19.86 -17.94
C LYS A 148 19.16 20.12 -19.43
#